data_08f36fcc8eec98b0af59f06a20ac7c7b
#
_entry.id   08f36fcc8eec98b0af59f06a20ac7c7b
#
_cell.length_a   1.000
_cell.length_b   1.000
_cell.length_c   1.000
_cell.angle_alpha   90.00
_cell.angle_beta   90.00
_cell.angle_gamma   90.00
#
_symmetry.space_group_name_H-M   'P 1'
#
loop_
_entity.id
_entity.type
_entity.pdbx_description
1 polymer ?
#
loop_
_entity_poly.entity_id
_entity_poly.type
_entity_poly.pdbx_seq_one_letter_code
_entity_poly.pdbx_strand_id
1 'polypeptide(L)'
;VYKRQSLDIFNLFYQHVDTEIRFDGIDNFIAGNAARIYYGNAITNNFLDSAVQWAYDVETMYLQDSIQVSPALNVTLGVRYDYYSSDDRPVLNPAFIADYGFANDANLDGLDLLMPRFGFTFEASDALTLRGGVGIFSGGNPNVWYSNVYSNTNMTAVQTQIRGVNLFDLEYVGCENGVPNGPGWCVPSVLYNQVLAGDGSNFELNYMDPNFKTPYERKVTLGLTYYLPNDYVLTADAIMTQGEDTAIWKRGDLEVVGTNSDGSPEYDSVREASFVLTNSAIGNESESISFGLFKSFENGLDMRLGYAWNDSRDVNPMTSSIAFSNYVNRTFFDPQEEVLSRSNYNIEHRFTGVFNWTRNYFGDYSTRFSLFAQASSGIPYSLTLSGAGCTIGRYGFTPYLDFIENCLIEPGTRNSEDGSWWRKADFRVSQQLPYNGRGFI
;
A
#
# COMPACT_ATOMS: atom_id res chain seq x y z
N VAL A 1 -27.87 -9.56 11.17
CA VAL A 1 -28.07 -8.28 10.47
C VAL A 1 -27.62 -8.45 9.02
N TYR A 2 -28.38 -7.87 8.12
CA TYR A 2 -28.08 -7.78 6.70
C TYR A 2 -27.75 -6.32 6.32
N LYS A 3 -26.71 -6.11 5.52
CA LYS A 3 -26.35 -4.80 4.98
C LYS A 3 -25.97 -4.98 3.51
N ARG A 4 -26.48 -4.11 2.65
CA ARG A 4 -26.01 -3.93 1.28
C ARG A 4 -25.30 -2.59 1.15
N GLN A 5 -24.17 -2.56 0.49
CA GLN A 5 -23.43 -1.37 0.20
C GLN A 5 -23.10 -1.37 -1.29
N SER A 6 -23.56 -0.34 -2.00
CA SER A 6 -23.19 -0.07 -3.39
C SER A 6 -22.03 0.93 -3.40
N LEU A 7 -21.03 0.66 -4.20
CA LEU A 7 -19.86 1.53 -4.40
C LEU A 7 -19.75 1.84 -5.89
N ASP A 8 -20.00 3.10 -6.23
CA ASP A 8 -19.78 3.65 -7.56
C ASP A 8 -18.39 4.29 -7.59
N ILE A 9 -17.52 3.82 -8.47
CA ILE A 9 -16.16 4.31 -8.63
C ILE A 9 -16.06 5.05 -9.96
N PHE A 10 -15.84 6.35 -9.90
CA PHE A 10 -15.48 7.16 -11.04
C PHE A 10 -13.99 7.45 -10.98
N ASN A 11 -13.21 6.78 -11.83
CA ASN A 11 -11.78 6.94 -11.86
C ASN A 11 -11.40 8.12 -12.78
N LEU A 12 -11.10 9.27 -12.15
CA LEU A 12 -10.54 10.44 -12.80
C LEU A 12 -9.01 10.40 -12.90
N PHE A 13 -8.39 9.36 -12.38
CA PHE A 13 -6.94 9.20 -12.45
C PHE A 13 -6.55 8.63 -13.81
N TYR A 14 -6.03 9.50 -14.66
CA TYR A 14 -5.58 9.16 -16.01
C TYR A 14 -4.10 8.78 -15.96
N GLN A 15 -3.79 7.52 -15.70
CA GLN A 15 -2.40 7.07 -15.51
C GLN A 15 -1.52 7.34 -16.73
N HIS A 16 -2.08 7.36 -17.91
CA HIS A 16 -1.33 7.48 -19.15
C HIS A 16 -1.86 8.61 -20.06
N VAL A 17 -2.57 9.55 -19.48
CA VAL A 17 -3.06 10.74 -20.16
C VAL A 17 -2.22 11.93 -19.72
N ASP A 18 -1.02 12.01 -20.28
CA ASP A 18 -0.03 13.02 -19.94
C ASP A 18 0.87 13.36 -21.14
N THR A 19 1.65 14.40 -20.98
CA THR A 19 2.74 14.77 -21.88
C THR A 19 3.98 15.03 -21.06
N GLU A 20 5.04 14.27 -21.34
CA GLU A 20 6.33 14.45 -20.68
C GLU A 20 7.41 14.71 -21.73
N ILE A 21 8.21 15.77 -21.50
CA ILE A 21 9.38 16.08 -22.33
C ILE A 21 10.62 15.90 -21.48
N ARG A 22 11.52 15.01 -21.90
CA ARG A 22 12.79 14.74 -21.21
C ARG A 22 13.95 15.31 -22.02
N PHE A 23 14.92 15.87 -21.29
CA PHE A 23 16.15 16.44 -21.84
C PHE A 23 17.37 15.83 -21.14
N ASP A 24 18.42 15.53 -21.91
CA ASP A 24 19.70 15.05 -21.38
C ASP A 24 20.61 16.25 -21.03
N GLY A 25 20.19 17.01 -20.02
CA GLY A 25 20.93 18.14 -19.48
C GLY A 25 20.41 19.53 -19.90
N ILE A 26 20.92 20.55 -19.22
CA ILE A 26 20.46 21.96 -19.36
C ILE A 26 20.73 22.53 -20.76
N ASP A 27 21.86 22.20 -21.36
CA ASP A 27 22.23 22.70 -22.69
C ASP A 27 21.26 22.20 -23.76
N ASN A 28 20.82 20.94 -23.67
CA ASN A 28 19.81 20.36 -24.56
C ASN A 28 18.43 21.00 -24.32
N PHE A 29 18.07 21.26 -23.06
CA PHE A 29 16.86 22.01 -22.74
C PHE A 29 16.85 23.42 -23.37
N ILE A 30 17.94 24.17 -23.25
CA ILE A 30 18.08 25.52 -23.83
C ILE A 30 18.00 25.45 -25.36
N ALA A 31 18.60 24.44 -25.97
CA ALA A 31 18.61 24.25 -27.43
C ALA A 31 17.29 23.65 -27.97
N GLY A 32 16.36 23.22 -27.10
CA GLY A 32 15.13 22.55 -27.49
C GLY A 32 15.32 21.11 -27.95
N ASN A 33 16.48 20.49 -27.71
CA ASN A 33 16.78 19.11 -28.10
C ASN A 33 16.21 18.13 -27.07
N ALA A 34 15.00 17.65 -27.31
CA ALA A 34 14.37 16.66 -26.46
C ALA A 34 14.95 15.26 -26.69
N ALA A 35 15.42 14.61 -25.62
CA ALA A 35 15.81 13.21 -25.67
C ALA A 35 14.61 12.31 -25.93
N ARG A 36 13.44 12.68 -25.38
CA ARG A 36 12.20 11.93 -25.55
C ARG A 36 10.99 12.82 -25.26
N ILE A 37 9.93 12.63 -26.03
CA ILE A 37 8.59 13.18 -25.75
C ILE A 37 7.63 12.02 -25.64
N TYR A 38 6.96 11.90 -24.52
CA TYR A 38 5.79 11.04 -24.34
C TYR A 38 4.52 11.81 -24.57
N TYR A 39 3.52 11.15 -25.11
CA TYR A 39 2.17 11.65 -25.17
C TYR A 39 1.17 10.51 -25.01
N GLY A 40 0.26 10.66 -24.05
CA GLY A 40 -0.83 9.73 -23.82
C GLY A 40 -2.17 10.45 -23.82
N ASN A 41 -3.18 9.87 -24.46
CA ASN A 41 -4.55 10.37 -24.45
C ASN A 41 -5.53 9.26 -24.89
N ALA A 42 -6.84 9.52 -24.73
CA ALA A 42 -7.86 8.74 -25.43
C ALA A 42 -7.65 8.80 -26.95
N ILE A 43 -8.08 7.78 -27.68
CA ILE A 43 -7.98 7.75 -29.16
C ILE A 43 -8.68 8.91 -29.85
N THR A 44 -9.63 9.57 -29.17
CA THR A 44 -10.27 10.82 -29.62
C THR A 44 -9.42 12.06 -29.40
N ASN A 45 -8.28 11.93 -28.72
CA ASN A 45 -7.48 13.03 -28.20
C ASN A 45 -8.24 13.97 -27.22
N ASN A 46 -9.38 13.53 -26.70
CA ASN A 46 -10.07 14.19 -25.61
C ASN A 46 -9.87 13.39 -24.32
N PHE A 47 -9.14 13.94 -23.37
CA PHE A 47 -8.77 13.25 -22.14
C PHE A 47 -9.97 12.76 -21.30
N LEU A 48 -11.13 13.42 -21.42
CA LEU A 48 -12.35 12.99 -20.73
C LEU A 48 -12.87 11.63 -21.22
N ASP A 49 -12.56 11.26 -22.46
CA ASP A 49 -12.99 9.99 -23.06
C ASP A 49 -12.15 8.79 -22.56
N SER A 50 -11.06 9.06 -21.84
CA SER A 50 -10.26 8.03 -21.15
C SER A 50 -10.77 7.73 -19.73
N ALA A 51 -11.75 8.49 -19.23
CA ALA A 51 -12.33 8.25 -17.92
C ALA A 51 -13.06 6.92 -17.87
N VAL A 52 -12.87 6.20 -16.76
CA VAL A 52 -13.52 4.90 -16.54
C VAL A 52 -14.44 5.01 -15.32
N GLN A 53 -15.65 4.50 -15.47
CA GLN A 53 -16.61 4.35 -14.38
C GLN A 53 -16.97 2.87 -14.24
N TRP A 54 -17.00 2.39 -13.00
CA TRP A 54 -17.40 1.04 -12.66
C TRP A 54 -17.99 0.99 -11.27
N ALA A 55 -18.81 0.00 -11.00
CA ALA A 55 -19.51 -0.16 -9.73
C ALA A 55 -19.51 -1.61 -9.27
N TYR A 56 -19.66 -1.82 -7.99
CA TYR A 56 -19.91 -3.12 -7.40
C TYR A 56 -20.74 -2.99 -6.12
N ASP A 57 -21.45 -4.06 -5.79
CA ASP A 57 -22.20 -4.20 -4.55
C ASP A 57 -21.51 -5.17 -3.60
N VAL A 58 -21.59 -4.92 -2.31
CA VAL A 58 -21.20 -5.86 -1.26
C VAL A 58 -22.41 -6.18 -0.40
N GLU A 59 -22.82 -7.41 -0.42
CA GLU A 59 -23.89 -7.93 0.44
C GLU A 59 -23.27 -8.59 1.67
N THR A 60 -23.52 -8.03 2.84
CA THR A 60 -22.99 -8.51 4.10
C THR A 60 -24.09 -9.10 4.97
N MET A 61 -23.89 -10.33 5.40
CA MET A 61 -24.68 -10.99 6.43
C MET A 61 -23.81 -11.27 7.64
N TYR A 62 -24.28 -10.98 8.85
CA TYR A 62 -23.56 -11.36 10.05
C TYR A 62 -24.49 -11.74 11.20
N LEU A 63 -24.00 -12.67 12.02
CA LEU A 63 -24.59 -13.11 13.27
C LEU A 63 -23.52 -13.06 14.35
N GLN A 64 -23.85 -12.50 15.50
CA GLN A 64 -22.96 -12.47 16.66
C GLN A 64 -23.80 -12.68 17.93
N ASP A 65 -23.25 -13.47 18.85
CA ASP A 65 -23.80 -13.66 20.20
C ASP A 65 -22.71 -13.46 21.25
N SER A 66 -23.10 -12.94 22.40
CA SER A 66 -22.21 -12.73 23.54
C SER A 66 -22.85 -13.43 24.76
N ILE A 67 -22.17 -14.47 25.22
CA ILE A 67 -22.68 -15.43 26.18
C ILE A 67 -21.92 -15.24 27.50
N GLN A 68 -22.64 -14.91 28.57
CA GLN A 68 -22.10 -14.95 29.93
C GLN A 68 -22.11 -16.40 30.41
N VAL A 69 -20.97 -17.11 30.22
CA VAL A 69 -20.83 -18.53 30.57
C VAL A 69 -20.78 -18.73 32.07
N SER A 70 -20.16 -17.79 32.79
CA SER A 70 -20.12 -17.71 34.24
C SER A 70 -20.01 -16.25 34.67
N PRO A 71 -20.15 -15.90 35.97
CA PRO A 71 -19.89 -14.53 36.44
C PRO A 71 -18.53 -13.99 36.05
N ALA A 72 -17.54 -14.86 35.86
CA ALA A 72 -16.17 -14.49 35.52
C ALA A 72 -15.83 -14.64 34.01
N LEU A 73 -16.65 -15.30 33.20
CA LEU A 73 -16.34 -15.62 31.81
C LEU A 73 -17.42 -15.16 30.86
N ASN A 74 -17.09 -14.25 29.99
CA ASN A 74 -17.87 -13.86 28.82
C ASN A 74 -17.19 -14.40 27.55
N VAL A 75 -18.01 -14.98 26.63
CA VAL A 75 -17.58 -15.51 25.34
C VAL A 75 -18.40 -14.85 24.25
N THR A 76 -17.73 -14.41 23.19
CA THR A 76 -18.36 -13.87 21.99
C THR A 76 -18.09 -14.81 20.81
N LEU A 77 -19.15 -15.21 20.13
CA LEU A 77 -19.10 -15.98 18.89
C LEU A 77 -19.72 -15.14 17.77
N GLY A 78 -19.08 -15.11 16.62
CA GLY A 78 -19.60 -14.37 15.48
C GLY A 78 -19.20 -15.01 14.16
N VAL A 79 -20.00 -14.74 13.15
CA VAL A 79 -19.72 -15.08 11.76
C VAL A 79 -20.22 -13.94 10.88
N ARG A 80 -19.39 -13.56 9.92
CA ARG A 80 -19.74 -12.60 8.87
C ARG A 80 -19.47 -13.26 7.52
N TYR A 81 -20.35 -13.00 6.56
CA TYR A 81 -20.22 -13.42 5.17
C TYR A 81 -20.41 -12.20 4.30
N ASP A 82 -19.44 -11.94 3.44
CA ASP A 82 -19.48 -10.91 2.42
C ASP A 82 -19.53 -11.56 1.04
N TYR A 83 -20.44 -11.09 0.19
CA TYR A 83 -20.58 -11.50 -1.21
C TYR A 83 -20.52 -10.26 -2.10
N TYR A 84 -19.75 -10.35 -3.17
CA TYR A 84 -19.51 -9.27 -4.12
C TYR A 84 -20.26 -9.55 -5.42
N SER A 85 -20.87 -8.53 -5.98
CA SER A 85 -21.51 -8.59 -7.30
C SER A 85 -21.19 -7.35 -8.12
N SER A 86 -20.97 -7.52 -9.42
CA SER A 86 -20.69 -6.43 -10.35
C SER A 86 -21.09 -6.84 -11.77
N ASP A 87 -21.89 -6.00 -12.41
CA ASP A 87 -22.24 -6.15 -13.82
C ASP A 87 -21.17 -5.48 -14.72
N ASP A 88 -20.36 -4.57 -14.17
CA ASP A 88 -19.33 -3.85 -14.90
C ASP A 88 -18.09 -4.71 -15.11
N ARG A 89 -17.54 -4.66 -16.31
CA ARG A 89 -16.34 -5.38 -16.70
C ARG A 89 -15.34 -4.47 -17.39
N PRO A 90 -14.02 -4.73 -17.25
CA PRO A 90 -13.00 -4.07 -18.04
C PRO A 90 -13.28 -4.19 -19.55
N VAL A 91 -12.92 -3.18 -20.30
CA VAL A 91 -13.09 -3.19 -21.76
C VAL A 91 -12.20 -4.28 -22.35
N LEU A 92 -12.81 -5.18 -23.14
CA LEU A 92 -12.09 -6.29 -23.77
C LEU A 92 -11.03 -5.76 -24.75
N ASN A 93 -9.83 -6.31 -24.66
CA ASN A 93 -8.74 -6.07 -25.60
C ASN A 93 -8.56 -7.31 -26.50
N PRO A 94 -8.89 -7.24 -27.80
CA PRO A 94 -8.75 -8.38 -28.72
C PRO A 94 -7.30 -8.85 -28.89
N ALA A 95 -6.31 -7.94 -28.81
CA ALA A 95 -4.90 -8.30 -28.89
C ALA A 95 -4.48 -9.10 -27.67
N PHE A 96 -4.90 -8.69 -26.47
CA PHE A 96 -4.68 -9.45 -25.25
C PHE A 96 -5.25 -10.87 -25.35
N ILE A 97 -6.50 -11.01 -25.83
CA ILE A 97 -7.13 -12.34 -26.00
C ILE A 97 -6.33 -13.22 -26.96
N ALA A 98 -5.82 -12.63 -28.05
CA ALA A 98 -5.00 -13.38 -29.02
C ALA A 98 -3.66 -13.84 -28.40
N ASP A 99 -3.04 -13.01 -27.57
CA ASP A 99 -1.74 -13.28 -26.96
C ASP A 99 -1.81 -14.23 -25.75
N TYR A 100 -2.84 -14.06 -24.91
CA TYR A 100 -2.95 -14.76 -23.63
C TYR A 100 -3.92 -15.95 -23.67
N GLY A 101 -4.82 -16.03 -24.66
CA GLY A 101 -5.79 -17.11 -24.82
C GLY A 101 -7.00 -17.05 -23.88
N PHE A 102 -7.16 -15.96 -23.11
CA PHE A 102 -8.32 -15.70 -22.27
C PHE A 102 -8.68 -14.20 -22.28
N ALA A 103 -9.85 -13.84 -21.75
CA ALA A 103 -10.32 -12.46 -21.75
C ALA A 103 -9.76 -11.68 -20.54
N ASN A 104 -9.47 -10.38 -20.73
CA ASN A 104 -9.04 -9.47 -19.68
C ASN A 104 -10.21 -8.86 -18.89
N ASP A 105 -11.32 -9.56 -18.75
CA ASP A 105 -12.58 -9.05 -18.20
C ASP A 105 -12.92 -9.57 -16.80
N ALA A 106 -11.97 -10.19 -16.12
CA ALA A 106 -12.15 -10.59 -14.73
C ALA A 106 -12.45 -9.37 -13.83
N ASN A 107 -13.40 -9.52 -12.96
CA ASN A 107 -13.90 -8.48 -12.06
C ASN A 107 -14.21 -9.06 -10.67
N LEU A 108 -14.92 -8.29 -9.82
CA LEU A 108 -15.26 -8.71 -8.46
C LEU A 108 -16.49 -9.61 -8.36
N ASP A 109 -17.21 -9.81 -9.46
CA ASP A 109 -18.47 -10.57 -9.46
C ASP A 109 -18.24 -12.02 -9.02
N GLY A 110 -19.04 -12.46 -8.04
CA GLY A 110 -18.97 -13.81 -7.49
C GLY A 110 -17.88 -14.04 -6.43
N LEU A 111 -17.06 -13.05 -6.10
CA LEU A 111 -16.14 -13.17 -4.98
C LEU A 111 -16.90 -13.20 -3.65
N ASP A 112 -16.39 -13.98 -2.70
CA ASP A 112 -17.00 -14.07 -1.38
C ASP A 112 -15.93 -14.26 -0.28
N LEU A 113 -16.37 -14.06 0.97
CA LEU A 113 -15.51 -14.30 2.14
C LEU A 113 -16.33 -14.64 3.37
N LEU A 114 -16.05 -15.79 3.99
CA LEU A 114 -16.62 -16.22 5.27
C LEU A 114 -15.64 -15.92 6.41
N MET A 115 -16.10 -15.15 7.41
CA MET A 115 -15.28 -14.61 8.49
C MET A 115 -15.78 -15.03 9.87
N PRO A 116 -15.51 -16.27 10.35
CA PRO A 116 -15.80 -16.68 11.70
C PRO A 116 -14.91 -15.94 12.71
N ARG A 117 -15.46 -15.70 13.92
CA ARG A 117 -14.78 -14.99 15.01
C ARG A 117 -15.15 -15.60 16.35
N PHE A 118 -14.15 -15.70 17.20
CA PHE A 118 -14.27 -16.08 18.59
C PHE A 118 -13.55 -15.08 19.47
N GLY A 119 -14.14 -14.71 20.59
CA GLY A 119 -13.50 -13.87 21.59
C GLY A 119 -13.93 -14.27 23.00
N PHE A 120 -13.09 -13.97 23.98
CA PHE A 120 -13.41 -14.15 25.38
C PHE A 120 -12.85 -13.03 26.25
N THR A 121 -13.52 -12.80 27.37
CA THR A 121 -13.00 -12.03 28.52
C THR A 121 -13.22 -12.86 29.76
N PHE A 122 -12.13 -13.07 30.53
CA PHE A 122 -12.12 -13.89 31.72
C PHE A 122 -11.55 -13.10 32.90
N GLU A 123 -12.38 -12.83 33.90
CA GLU A 123 -12.00 -12.24 35.19
C GLU A 123 -11.45 -13.36 36.10
N ALA A 124 -10.14 -13.65 35.96
CA ALA A 124 -9.49 -14.72 36.71
C ALA A 124 -9.42 -14.44 38.20
N SER A 125 -9.42 -13.16 38.60
CA SER A 125 -9.58 -12.65 39.97
C SER A 125 -9.97 -11.18 39.94
N ASP A 126 -10.25 -10.57 41.08
CA ASP A 126 -10.48 -9.12 41.24
C ASP A 126 -9.32 -8.28 40.71
N ALA A 127 -8.11 -8.86 40.65
CA ALA A 127 -6.91 -8.18 40.18
C ALA A 127 -6.51 -8.53 38.75
N LEU A 128 -6.99 -9.64 38.15
CA LEU A 128 -6.51 -10.14 36.85
C LEU A 128 -7.67 -10.41 35.88
N THR A 129 -7.66 -9.68 34.80
CA THR A 129 -8.53 -9.91 33.64
C THR A 129 -7.70 -10.41 32.46
N LEU A 130 -8.10 -11.53 31.87
CA LEU A 130 -7.57 -12.07 30.63
C LEU A 130 -8.58 -11.83 29.50
N ARG A 131 -8.10 -11.54 28.29
CA ARG A 131 -8.89 -11.39 27.08
C ARG A 131 -8.19 -12.03 25.92
N GLY A 132 -8.94 -12.50 24.95
CA GLY A 132 -8.36 -13.05 23.75
C GLY A 132 -9.38 -13.35 22.69
N GLY A 133 -8.90 -13.71 21.51
CA GLY A 133 -9.75 -14.07 20.41
C GLY A 133 -8.98 -14.59 19.21
N VAL A 134 -9.73 -15.20 18.33
CA VAL A 134 -9.25 -15.66 17.02
C VAL A 134 -10.35 -15.40 15.98
N GLY A 135 -9.94 -15.04 14.77
CA GLY A 135 -10.92 -14.82 13.72
C GLY A 135 -10.29 -14.55 12.37
N ILE A 136 -11.16 -14.54 11.38
CA ILE A 136 -10.87 -14.12 10.02
C ILE A 136 -11.45 -12.72 9.79
N PHE A 137 -10.65 -11.87 9.15
CA PHE A 137 -10.99 -10.46 8.94
C PHE A 137 -10.59 -10.04 7.52
N SER A 138 -11.45 -9.27 6.86
CA SER A 138 -11.10 -8.57 5.64
C SER A 138 -10.56 -7.18 5.98
N GLY A 139 -9.46 -6.78 5.32
CA GLY A 139 -8.81 -5.48 5.51
C GLY A 139 -9.42 -4.33 4.71
N GLY A 140 -10.48 -4.58 3.95
CA GLY A 140 -11.08 -3.64 3.00
C GLY A 140 -10.65 -3.91 1.55
N ASN A 141 -11.29 -3.24 0.61
CA ASN A 141 -11.07 -3.48 -0.81
C ASN A 141 -10.01 -2.54 -1.37
N PRO A 142 -9.01 -3.04 -2.10
CA PRO A 142 -8.02 -2.22 -2.76
C PRO A 142 -8.58 -1.60 -4.07
N ASN A 143 -9.61 -0.75 -3.94
CA ASN A 143 -10.36 -0.17 -5.07
C ASN A 143 -9.46 0.52 -6.10
N VAL A 144 -8.36 1.13 -5.65
CA VAL A 144 -7.40 1.79 -6.55
C VAL A 144 -6.72 0.78 -7.48
N TRP A 145 -6.44 -0.45 -7.00
CA TRP A 145 -5.82 -1.47 -7.83
C TRP A 145 -6.84 -2.09 -8.80
N TYR A 146 -8.08 -2.30 -8.37
CA TYR A 146 -9.16 -2.69 -9.27
C TYR A 146 -9.37 -1.63 -10.36
N SER A 147 -9.32 -0.33 -10.01
CA SER A 147 -9.42 0.75 -10.99
C SER A 147 -8.31 0.71 -12.06
N ASN A 148 -7.10 0.24 -11.74
CA ASN A 148 -6.04 0.05 -12.74
C ASN A 148 -6.44 -1.01 -13.79
N VAL A 149 -7.12 -2.09 -13.35
CA VAL A 149 -7.60 -3.14 -14.26
C VAL A 149 -8.64 -2.60 -15.25
N TYR A 150 -9.51 -1.70 -14.81
CA TYR A 150 -10.51 -1.07 -15.69
C TYR A 150 -9.92 0.02 -16.58
N SER A 151 -8.97 0.80 -16.08
CA SER A 151 -8.41 1.97 -16.77
C SER A 151 -7.36 1.60 -17.83
N ASN A 152 -6.53 0.58 -17.53
CA ASN A 152 -5.34 0.27 -18.32
C ASN A 152 -5.55 -0.98 -19.19
N THR A 153 -6.60 -0.97 -19.97
CA THR A 153 -6.92 -2.08 -20.91
C THR A 153 -6.26 -1.90 -22.28
N ASN A 154 -5.52 -0.81 -22.54
CA ASN A 154 -5.03 -0.35 -23.84
C ASN A 154 -6.15 -0.06 -24.84
N MET A 155 -7.40 0.09 -24.37
CA MET A 155 -8.57 0.38 -25.23
C MET A 155 -9.14 1.77 -24.98
N THR A 156 -8.97 2.32 -23.77
CA THR A 156 -9.52 3.62 -23.36
C THR A 156 -8.55 4.77 -23.58
N ALA A 157 -7.26 4.50 -23.48
CA ALA A 157 -6.19 5.46 -23.72
C ALA A 157 -5.02 4.80 -24.43
N VAL A 158 -4.26 5.61 -25.15
CA VAL A 158 -3.08 5.19 -25.91
C VAL A 158 -1.93 6.12 -25.57
N GLN A 159 -0.75 5.57 -25.31
CA GLN A 159 0.48 6.33 -25.09
C GLN A 159 1.47 6.06 -26.23
N THR A 160 2.14 7.09 -26.70
CA THR A 160 3.16 7.01 -27.74
C THR A 160 4.36 7.89 -27.41
N GLN A 161 5.44 7.76 -28.15
CA GLN A 161 6.66 8.53 -27.92
C GLN A 161 7.48 8.77 -29.18
N ILE A 162 8.20 9.88 -29.19
CA ILE A 162 9.28 10.15 -30.14
C ILE A 162 10.57 10.49 -29.40
N ARG A 163 11.72 10.21 -30.01
CA ARG A 163 13.04 10.39 -29.40
C ARG A 163 13.97 11.21 -30.29
N GLY A 164 14.90 11.94 -29.65
CA GLY A 164 15.99 12.63 -30.33
C GLY A 164 15.51 13.71 -31.30
N VAL A 165 14.53 14.53 -30.89
CA VAL A 165 13.90 15.55 -31.74
C VAL A 165 14.18 16.95 -31.18
N ASN A 166 14.29 17.94 -32.08
CA ASN A 166 14.29 19.33 -31.68
C ASN A 166 12.86 19.86 -31.66
N LEU A 167 12.44 20.46 -30.55
CA LEU A 167 11.09 20.97 -30.35
C LEU A 167 10.71 22.06 -31.35
N PHE A 168 11.67 22.84 -31.82
CA PHE A 168 11.43 23.96 -32.77
C PHE A 168 11.20 23.47 -34.22
N ASP A 169 11.56 22.21 -34.52
CA ASP A 169 11.41 21.60 -35.83
C ASP A 169 10.10 20.79 -35.97
N LEU A 170 9.30 20.72 -34.88
CA LEU A 170 8.06 19.96 -34.88
C LEU A 170 6.85 20.81 -35.29
N GLU A 171 5.94 20.20 -35.98
CA GLU A 171 4.59 20.72 -36.18
C GLU A 171 3.70 20.34 -35.00
N TYR A 172 2.81 21.24 -34.58
CA TYR A 172 1.96 21.06 -33.40
C TYR A 172 0.48 21.16 -33.75
N VAL A 173 -0.35 20.40 -33.05
CA VAL A 173 -1.82 20.43 -33.11
C VAL A 173 -2.34 21.01 -31.79
N GLY A 174 -3.49 21.69 -31.84
CA GLY A 174 -4.15 22.23 -30.64
C GLY A 174 -3.51 23.50 -30.11
N CYS A 175 -2.67 24.15 -30.89
CA CYS A 175 -2.10 25.44 -30.53
C CYS A 175 -2.27 26.49 -31.64
N GLU A 176 -2.40 27.74 -31.22
CA GLU A 176 -2.29 28.92 -32.07
C GLU A 176 -1.30 29.88 -31.40
N ASN A 177 -0.23 30.25 -32.12
CA ASN A 177 0.85 31.10 -31.60
C ASN A 177 1.47 30.59 -30.28
N GLY A 178 1.60 29.25 -30.11
CA GLY A 178 2.12 28.61 -28.90
C GLY A 178 1.14 28.58 -27.72
N VAL A 179 -0.13 28.96 -27.94
CA VAL A 179 -1.18 28.92 -26.91
C VAL A 179 -2.12 27.74 -27.20
N PRO A 180 -2.43 26.89 -26.24
CA PRO A 180 -3.41 25.83 -26.41
C PRO A 180 -4.78 26.36 -26.81
N ASN A 181 -5.39 25.82 -27.85
CA ASN A 181 -6.69 26.22 -28.39
C ASN A 181 -7.71 25.09 -28.50
N GLY A 182 -7.43 23.92 -27.91
CA GLY A 182 -8.35 22.79 -27.95
C GLY A 182 -7.81 21.51 -27.30
N PRO A 183 -8.50 20.38 -27.44
CA PRO A 183 -8.03 19.09 -26.99
C PRO A 183 -6.68 18.75 -27.65
N GLY A 184 -5.78 18.15 -26.92
CA GLY A 184 -4.44 17.85 -27.40
C GLY A 184 -3.37 18.92 -27.11
N TRP A 185 -3.71 20.14 -26.78
CA TRP A 185 -2.97 21.15 -26.03
C TRP A 185 -1.51 21.35 -26.47
N CYS A 186 -1.27 21.76 -27.73
CA CYS A 186 0.08 21.90 -28.27
C CYS A 186 0.88 20.59 -28.33
N VAL A 187 0.29 19.58 -28.86
CA VAL A 187 0.92 18.26 -29.03
C VAL A 187 1.65 18.19 -30.38
N PRO A 188 2.84 17.60 -30.47
CA PRO A 188 3.45 17.29 -31.76
C PRO A 188 2.47 16.50 -32.64
N SER A 189 2.26 16.97 -33.89
CA SER A 189 1.25 16.41 -34.79
C SER A 189 1.47 14.92 -35.07
N VAL A 190 2.72 14.46 -35.06
CA VAL A 190 3.06 13.04 -35.24
C VAL A 190 2.49 12.21 -34.09
N LEU A 191 2.65 12.65 -32.82
CA LEU A 191 2.12 11.94 -31.65
C LEU A 191 0.59 12.00 -31.59
N TYR A 192 0.03 13.17 -31.91
CA TYR A 192 -1.42 13.35 -31.97
C TYR A 192 -2.06 12.36 -32.96
N ASN A 193 -1.47 12.23 -34.16
CA ASN A 193 -1.99 11.33 -35.20
C ASN A 193 -1.76 9.84 -34.83
N GLN A 194 -0.68 9.49 -34.15
CA GLN A 194 -0.47 8.13 -33.65
C GLN A 194 -1.58 7.74 -32.67
N VAL A 195 -1.92 8.64 -31.70
CA VAL A 195 -3.01 8.40 -30.77
C VAL A 195 -4.35 8.25 -31.48
N LEU A 196 -4.67 9.10 -32.47
CA LEU A 196 -5.87 8.97 -33.30
C LEU A 196 -5.95 7.63 -34.05
N ALA A 197 -4.80 7.09 -34.45
CA ALA A 197 -4.72 5.81 -35.14
C ALA A 197 -4.84 4.60 -34.19
N GLY A 198 -4.81 4.84 -32.88
CA GLY A 198 -4.69 3.78 -31.86
C GLY A 198 -3.32 3.12 -31.89
N ASP A 199 -2.32 3.78 -32.46
CA ASP A 199 -0.95 3.27 -32.62
C ASP A 199 -0.12 3.64 -31.39
N GLY A 200 -0.34 2.91 -30.30
CA GLY A 200 0.42 3.00 -29.05
C GLY A 200 1.36 1.83 -28.91
N SER A 201 2.66 2.09 -28.93
CA SER A 201 3.65 1.09 -28.59
C SER A 201 4.12 1.34 -27.15
N ASN A 202 4.10 0.35 -26.30
CA ASN A 202 4.62 0.32 -24.91
C ASN A 202 3.60 0.70 -23.84
N PHE A 203 2.37 0.30 -24.02
CA PHE A 203 1.37 0.48 -22.98
C PHE A 203 1.39 -0.68 -21.99
N GLU A 204 1.29 -0.36 -20.71
CA GLU A 204 1.12 -1.36 -19.67
C GLU A 204 -0.33 -1.79 -19.59
N LEU A 205 -0.66 -2.93 -20.16
CA LEU A 205 -1.97 -3.51 -19.96
C LEU A 205 -2.06 -4.06 -18.52
N ASN A 206 -3.12 -3.70 -17.79
CA ASN A 206 -3.39 -4.24 -16.48
C ASN A 206 -4.64 -5.12 -16.50
N TYR A 207 -4.55 -6.28 -15.90
CA TYR A 207 -5.69 -7.20 -15.80
C TYR A 207 -5.71 -7.90 -14.44
N MET A 208 -6.87 -8.44 -14.08
CA MET A 208 -7.03 -9.26 -12.89
C MET A 208 -6.95 -10.73 -13.26
N ASP A 209 -6.28 -11.51 -12.42
CA ASP A 209 -6.25 -12.98 -12.53
C ASP A 209 -7.68 -13.52 -12.46
N PRO A 210 -8.12 -14.34 -13.43
CA PRO A 210 -9.44 -14.96 -13.38
C PRO A 210 -9.70 -15.81 -12.11
N ASN A 211 -8.64 -16.23 -11.41
CA ASN A 211 -8.72 -16.97 -10.16
C ASN A 211 -8.46 -16.10 -8.91
N PHE A 212 -8.49 -14.79 -9.06
CA PHE A 212 -8.28 -13.86 -7.95
C PHE A 212 -9.30 -14.10 -6.84
N LYS A 213 -8.83 -14.06 -5.59
CA LYS A 213 -9.66 -14.22 -4.39
C LYS A 213 -9.57 -12.98 -3.52
N THR A 214 -10.62 -12.75 -2.74
CA THR A 214 -10.62 -11.65 -1.76
C THR A 214 -9.56 -11.86 -0.70
N PRO A 215 -8.59 -10.93 -0.53
CA PRO A 215 -7.59 -10.99 0.52
C PRO A 215 -8.21 -10.95 1.92
N TYR A 216 -7.66 -11.74 2.84
CA TYR A 216 -8.09 -11.74 4.23
C TYR A 216 -6.92 -11.98 5.20
N GLU A 217 -7.18 -11.77 6.48
CA GLU A 217 -6.22 -11.98 7.56
C GLU A 217 -6.79 -12.90 8.63
N ARG A 218 -5.99 -13.86 9.07
CA ARG A 218 -6.22 -14.61 10.30
C ARG A 218 -5.55 -13.88 11.44
N LYS A 219 -6.29 -13.59 12.51
CA LYS A 219 -5.74 -12.91 13.70
C LYS A 219 -5.99 -13.74 14.94
N VAL A 220 -4.94 -13.83 15.77
CA VAL A 220 -4.99 -14.36 17.12
C VAL A 220 -4.54 -13.26 18.05
N THR A 221 -5.32 -13.02 19.12
CA THR A 221 -5.00 -12.02 20.12
C THR A 221 -5.08 -12.62 21.51
N LEU A 222 -4.15 -12.22 22.38
CA LEU A 222 -4.20 -12.53 23.80
C LEU A 222 -3.75 -11.30 24.58
N GLY A 223 -4.50 -10.94 25.60
CA GLY A 223 -4.17 -9.78 26.43
C GLY A 223 -4.51 -10.01 27.90
N LEU A 224 -3.85 -9.24 28.75
CA LEU A 224 -4.16 -9.19 30.16
C LEU A 224 -4.14 -7.76 30.69
N THR A 225 -4.91 -7.57 31.77
CA THR A 225 -4.82 -6.39 32.63
C THR A 225 -4.66 -6.90 34.07
N TYR A 226 -3.60 -6.44 34.74
CA TYR A 226 -3.30 -6.86 36.12
C TYR A 226 -3.13 -5.65 37.01
N TYR A 227 -4.00 -5.57 38.03
CA TYR A 227 -3.93 -4.58 39.12
C TYR A 227 -2.97 -5.08 40.18
N LEU A 228 -1.77 -4.51 40.20
CA LEU A 228 -0.69 -4.83 41.11
C LEU A 228 -0.88 -4.08 42.45
N PRO A 229 -0.19 -4.52 43.55
CA PRO A 229 -0.15 -3.76 44.78
C PRO A 229 0.31 -2.31 44.56
N ASN A 230 -0.16 -1.41 45.42
CA ASN A 230 0.12 0.02 45.38
C ASN A 230 -0.41 0.70 44.08
N ASP A 231 -1.54 0.25 43.57
CA ASP A 231 -2.28 0.82 42.41
C ASP A 231 -1.46 0.91 41.11
N TYR A 232 -0.48 0.05 40.89
CA TYR A 232 0.10 -0.13 39.58
C TYR A 232 -0.85 -0.95 38.70
N VAL A 233 -0.97 -0.56 37.47
CA VAL A 233 -1.74 -1.34 36.45
C VAL A 233 -0.76 -1.79 35.39
N LEU A 234 -0.64 -3.10 35.20
CA LEU A 234 0.11 -3.73 34.12
C LEU A 234 -0.85 -4.19 33.05
N THR A 235 -0.55 -3.86 31.81
CA THR A 235 -1.20 -4.46 30.64
C THR A 235 -0.17 -5.19 29.81
N ALA A 236 -0.56 -6.31 29.20
CA ALA A 236 0.23 -6.99 28.19
C ALA A 236 -0.70 -7.48 27.09
N ASP A 237 -0.29 -7.32 25.84
CA ASP A 237 -1.02 -7.78 24.68
C ASP A 237 -0.08 -8.47 23.69
N ALA A 238 -0.53 -9.59 23.13
CA ALA A 238 0.12 -10.29 22.03
C ALA A 238 -0.87 -10.42 20.87
N ILE A 239 -0.41 -10.10 19.67
CA ILE A 239 -1.20 -10.16 18.44
C ILE A 239 -0.36 -10.87 17.40
N MET A 240 -0.94 -11.91 16.78
CA MET A 240 -0.39 -12.58 15.61
C MET A 240 -1.37 -12.42 14.45
N THR A 241 -0.85 -12.02 13.30
CA THR A 241 -1.64 -11.83 12.08
C THR A 241 -0.95 -12.58 10.94
N GLN A 242 -1.73 -13.33 10.18
CA GLN A 242 -1.29 -13.98 8.95
C GLN A 242 -2.24 -13.56 7.83
N GLY A 243 -1.70 -12.93 6.80
CA GLY A 243 -2.41 -12.61 5.57
C GLY A 243 -2.57 -13.84 4.69
N GLU A 244 -3.70 -13.96 4.06
CA GLU A 244 -4.02 -15.04 3.13
C GLU A 244 -4.58 -14.44 1.85
N ASP A 245 -4.31 -15.07 0.72
CA ASP A 245 -4.69 -14.58 -0.61
C ASP A 245 -4.30 -13.10 -0.82
N THR A 246 -3.15 -12.67 -0.27
CA THR A 246 -2.68 -11.28 -0.30
C THR A 246 -2.51 -10.80 -1.73
N ALA A 247 -3.10 -9.67 -2.08
CA ALA A 247 -3.02 -9.12 -3.43
C ALA A 247 -1.60 -8.63 -3.76
N ILE A 248 -1.10 -8.97 -4.95
CA ILE A 248 0.17 -8.48 -5.49
C ILE A 248 0.07 -8.20 -6.98
N TRP A 249 0.97 -7.35 -7.48
CA TRP A 249 1.17 -7.13 -8.90
C TRP A 249 2.38 -7.93 -9.40
N LYS A 250 2.21 -8.66 -10.50
CA LYS A 250 3.28 -9.34 -11.25
C LYS A 250 3.26 -8.96 -12.72
N ARG A 251 4.37 -9.18 -13.41
CA ARG A 251 4.40 -9.12 -14.88
C ARG A 251 3.77 -10.40 -15.44
N GLY A 252 2.77 -10.24 -16.31
CA GLY A 252 2.07 -11.36 -16.93
C GLY A 252 2.68 -11.82 -18.26
N ASP A 253 3.53 -10.99 -18.86
CA ASP A 253 4.16 -11.21 -20.17
C ASP A 253 5.53 -11.91 -20.07
N LEU A 254 6.14 -11.99 -18.89
CA LEU A 254 7.48 -12.54 -18.72
C LEU A 254 7.48 -14.06 -18.63
N GLU A 255 8.35 -14.69 -19.42
CA GLU A 255 8.67 -16.11 -19.32
C GLU A 255 10.16 -16.31 -19.03
N VAL A 256 10.49 -17.36 -18.25
CA VAL A 256 11.87 -17.73 -17.98
C VAL A 256 12.42 -18.45 -19.21
N VAL A 257 13.43 -17.86 -19.84
CA VAL A 257 14.08 -18.43 -21.04
C VAL A 257 15.45 -18.98 -20.76
N GLY A 258 16.03 -18.71 -19.59
CA GLY A 258 17.38 -19.14 -19.22
C GLY A 258 17.70 -18.89 -17.75
N THR A 259 19.00 -18.99 -17.44
CA THR A 259 19.56 -18.66 -16.12
C THR A 259 20.82 -17.85 -16.31
N ASN A 260 20.91 -16.73 -15.63
CA ASN A 260 22.06 -15.86 -15.64
C ASN A 260 23.26 -16.46 -14.89
N SER A 261 24.44 -15.89 -15.07
CA SER A 261 25.67 -16.39 -14.44
C SER A 261 25.68 -16.30 -12.91
N ASP A 262 24.81 -15.46 -12.32
CA ASP A 262 24.63 -15.33 -10.87
C ASP A 262 23.52 -16.25 -10.31
N GLY A 263 22.93 -17.08 -11.15
CA GLY A 263 21.86 -18.02 -10.79
C GLY A 263 20.44 -17.42 -10.82
N SER A 264 20.29 -16.13 -11.14
CA SER A 264 18.98 -15.50 -11.31
C SER A 264 18.31 -15.97 -12.63
N PRO A 265 16.95 -16.01 -12.69
CA PRO A 265 16.25 -16.29 -13.93
C PRO A 265 16.57 -15.23 -15.00
N GLU A 266 16.72 -15.68 -16.23
CA GLU A 266 16.72 -14.83 -17.41
C GLU A 266 15.31 -14.81 -17.99
N TYR A 267 14.75 -13.61 -18.14
CA TYR A 267 13.37 -13.42 -18.62
C TYR A 267 13.36 -12.84 -20.02
N ASP A 268 12.36 -13.24 -20.80
CA ASP A 268 11.97 -12.58 -22.04
C ASP A 268 10.50 -12.18 -21.98
N SER A 269 10.17 -11.04 -22.59
CA SER A 269 8.81 -10.58 -22.75
C SER A 269 8.28 -11.19 -24.06
N VAL A 270 7.53 -12.27 -23.93
CA VAL A 270 7.03 -13.06 -25.06
C VAL A 270 5.68 -12.59 -25.57
N ARG A 271 5.09 -11.61 -24.88
CA ARG A 271 3.77 -11.02 -25.18
C ARG A 271 3.82 -9.51 -24.99
N GLU A 272 2.71 -8.82 -25.27
CA GLU A 272 2.56 -7.41 -24.94
C GLU A 272 2.75 -7.19 -23.42
N ALA A 273 3.49 -6.14 -23.05
CA ALA A 273 3.81 -5.83 -21.65
C ALA A 273 2.53 -5.69 -20.82
N SER A 274 2.43 -6.46 -19.75
CA SER A 274 1.25 -6.47 -18.91
C SER A 274 1.57 -6.67 -17.43
N PHE A 275 0.66 -6.19 -16.57
CA PHE A 275 0.66 -6.45 -15.15
C PHE A 275 -0.62 -7.16 -14.73
N VAL A 276 -0.47 -8.24 -14.00
CA VAL A 276 -1.57 -9.01 -13.44
C VAL A 276 -1.73 -8.69 -11.95
N LEU A 277 -2.94 -8.32 -11.54
CA LEU A 277 -3.35 -8.31 -10.14
C LEU A 277 -3.73 -9.74 -9.76
N THR A 278 -2.95 -10.36 -8.91
CA THR A 278 -3.14 -11.77 -8.49
C THR A 278 -2.96 -11.91 -6.99
N ASN A 279 -3.15 -13.10 -6.46
CA ASN A 279 -2.87 -13.41 -5.06
C ASN A 279 -1.45 -13.95 -4.91
N SER A 280 -0.76 -13.53 -3.86
CA SER A 280 0.50 -14.12 -3.44
C SER A 280 0.28 -15.55 -2.92
N ALA A 281 1.17 -16.46 -3.32
CA ALA A 281 1.22 -17.80 -2.76
C ALA A 281 1.71 -17.80 -1.29
N ILE A 282 2.37 -16.71 -0.89
CA ILE A 282 2.91 -16.49 0.46
C ILE A 282 2.19 -15.27 1.05
N GLY A 283 1.51 -15.45 2.18
CA GLY A 283 0.83 -14.35 2.87
C GLY A 283 1.80 -13.42 3.62
N ASN A 284 1.29 -12.26 4.01
CA ASN A 284 2.00 -11.37 4.93
C ASN A 284 1.89 -11.89 6.37
N GLU A 285 2.89 -11.59 7.21
CA GLU A 285 2.91 -11.99 8.61
C GLU A 285 3.20 -10.81 9.51
N SER A 286 2.59 -10.79 10.70
CA SER A 286 2.92 -9.82 11.73
C SER A 286 2.72 -10.40 13.12
N GLU A 287 3.73 -10.23 13.96
CA GLU A 287 3.70 -10.56 15.37
C GLU A 287 3.99 -9.30 16.19
N SER A 288 3.21 -9.05 17.22
CA SER A 288 3.38 -7.91 18.09
C SER A 288 3.15 -8.31 19.54
N ILE A 289 4.06 -7.88 20.42
CA ILE A 289 3.91 -8.01 21.87
C ILE A 289 4.11 -6.63 22.49
N SER A 290 3.17 -6.21 23.33
CA SER A 290 3.27 -4.93 24.01
C SER A 290 3.03 -5.05 25.52
N PHE A 291 3.70 -4.17 26.28
CA PHE A 291 3.55 -4.03 27.71
C PHE A 291 3.28 -2.56 28.06
N GLY A 292 2.35 -2.34 28.97
CA GLY A 292 2.05 -1.04 29.54
C GLY A 292 2.09 -1.08 31.06
N LEU A 293 2.74 -0.10 31.70
CA LEU A 293 2.73 0.09 33.14
C LEU A 293 2.22 1.50 33.45
N PHE A 294 1.18 1.57 34.28
CA PHE A 294 0.51 2.81 34.64
C PHE A 294 0.52 2.97 36.18
N LYS A 295 0.74 4.19 36.65
CA LYS A 295 0.63 4.55 38.05
C LYS A 295 0.30 6.02 38.22
N SER A 296 -0.72 6.30 39.04
CA SER A 296 -0.98 7.63 39.59
C SER A 296 -0.51 7.67 41.05
N PHE A 297 0.38 8.60 41.36
CA PHE A 297 0.95 8.76 42.70
C PHE A 297 0.19 9.86 43.46
N GLU A 298 0.04 9.69 44.79
CA GLU A 298 -0.60 10.70 45.66
C GLU A 298 0.06 12.08 45.56
N ASN A 299 1.33 12.13 45.22
CA ASN A 299 2.08 13.38 45.04
C ASN A 299 1.75 14.15 43.75
N GLY A 300 0.72 13.74 42.98
CA GLY A 300 0.28 14.38 41.76
C GLY A 300 1.10 14.02 40.50
N LEU A 301 1.95 12.99 40.58
CA LEU A 301 2.66 12.43 39.42
C LEU A 301 1.84 11.28 38.82
N ASP A 302 1.57 11.37 37.52
CA ASP A 302 1.05 10.27 36.68
C ASP A 302 2.17 9.75 35.81
N MET A 303 2.38 8.44 35.79
CA MET A 303 3.38 7.73 35.02
C MET A 303 2.72 6.72 34.08
N ARG A 304 3.15 6.72 32.82
CA ARG A 304 2.80 5.70 31.83
C ARG A 304 4.08 5.27 31.11
N LEU A 305 4.41 4.00 31.20
CA LEU A 305 5.52 3.40 30.47
C LEU A 305 4.97 2.37 29.50
N GLY A 306 5.50 2.33 28.30
CA GLY A 306 5.14 1.37 27.27
C GLY A 306 6.37 0.81 26.58
N TYR A 307 6.29 -0.46 26.26
CA TYR A 307 7.22 -1.16 25.39
C TYR A 307 6.43 -1.96 24.37
N ALA A 308 6.86 -1.94 23.12
CA ALA A 308 6.34 -2.82 22.08
C ALA A 308 7.50 -3.44 21.31
N TRP A 309 7.36 -4.73 21.04
CA TRP A 309 8.13 -5.47 20.07
C TRP A 309 7.21 -5.84 18.92
N ASN A 310 7.72 -5.75 17.68
CA ASN A 310 6.97 -6.06 16.47
C ASN A 310 7.89 -6.68 15.43
N ASP A 311 7.46 -7.81 14.83
CA ASP A 311 8.03 -8.37 13.61
C ASP A 311 6.93 -8.41 12.54
N SER A 312 7.11 -7.64 11.49
CA SER A 312 6.17 -7.55 10.38
C SER A 312 6.90 -7.85 9.09
N ARG A 313 6.33 -8.75 8.30
CA ARG A 313 6.90 -9.26 7.06
C ARG A 313 5.89 -9.22 5.93
N ASP A 314 6.36 -8.91 4.74
CA ASP A 314 5.57 -8.91 3.51
C ASP A 314 6.40 -9.40 2.31
N VAL A 315 5.69 -9.83 1.27
CA VAL A 315 6.28 -10.13 -0.03
C VAL A 315 6.47 -8.85 -0.84
N ASN A 316 5.48 -7.96 -0.75
CA ASN A 316 5.47 -6.66 -1.40
C ASN A 316 4.63 -5.70 -0.55
N PRO A 317 5.16 -4.54 -0.14
CA PRO A 317 4.44 -3.59 0.69
C PRO A 317 3.24 -2.94 -0.01
N MET A 318 3.12 -3.04 -1.33
CA MET A 318 1.98 -2.56 -2.13
C MET A 318 1.55 -1.13 -1.80
N THR A 319 2.49 -0.20 -1.83
CA THR A 319 2.30 1.17 -1.33
C THR A 319 1.87 2.19 -2.37
N SER A 320 1.83 1.80 -3.65
CA SER A 320 1.45 2.66 -4.75
C SER A 320 0.01 2.43 -5.21
N SER A 321 -0.57 3.44 -5.83
CA SER A 321 -1.83 3.34 -6.56
C SER A 321 -1.69 2.73 -7.96
N ILE A 322 -0.46 2.63 -8.49
CA ILE A 322 -0.15 2.24 -9.87
C ILE A 322 0.43 0.82 -9.89
N ALA A 323 -0.02 -0.03 -10.82
CA ALA A 323 0.44 -1.41 -10.97
C ALA A 323 1.97 -1.50 -11.16
N PHE A 324 2.50 -0.77 -12.14
CA PHE A 324 3.93 -0.67 -12.41
C PHE A 324 4.73 -0.27 -11.17
N SER A 325 4.31 0.81 -10.49
CA SER A 325 5.02 1.30 -9.32
C SER A 325 5.02 0.31 -8.15
N ASN A 326 3.94 -0.45 -7.95
CA ASN A 326 3.91 -1.52 -6.96
C ASN A 326 4.86 -2.66 -7.31
N TYR A 327 5.02 -2.96 -8.58
CA TYR A 327 5.92 -4.01 -9.06
C TYR A 327 7.40 -3.60 -8.91
N VAL A 328 7.77 -2.36 -9.29
CA VAL A 328 9.18 -1.92 -9.35
C VAL A 328 9.68 -1.24 -8.09
N ASN A 329 8.81 -0.59 -7.29
CA ASN A 329 9.21 0.17 -6.09
C ASN A 329 9.43 -0.71 -4.85
N ARG A 330 9.93 -1.90 -5.03
CA ARG A 330 10.40 -2.80 -3.98
C ARG A 330 11.80 -3.27 -4.29
N THR A 331 12.53 -3.69 -3.29
CA THR A 331 13.84 -4.31 -3.45
C THR A 331 13.65 -5.81 -3.70
N PHE A 332 14.31 -6.35 -4.71
CA PHE A 332 14.20 -7.76 -5.09
C PHE A 332 15.52 -8.30 -5.65
N PHE A 333 15.71 -9.60 -5.59
CA PHE A 333 16.74 -10.29 -6.34
C PHE A 333 16.20 -10.78 -7.69
N ASP A 334 15.02 -11.36 -7.68
CA ASP A 334 14.21 -11.71 -8.84
C ASP A 334 12.90 -10.90 -8.80
N PRO A 335 12.54 -10.12 -9.84
CA PRO A 335 11.35 -9.28 -9.82
C PRO A 335 10.03 -10.07 -9.79
N GLN A 336 10.03 -11.35 -10.18
CA GLN A 336 8.85 -12.22 -10.17
C GLN A 336 8.77 -13.11 -8.92
N GLU A 337 9.81 -13.11 -8.07
CA GLU A 337 9.84 -13.94 -6.87
C GLU A 337 8.91 -13.44 -5.77
N GLU A 338 8.40 -14.39 -5.01
CA GLU A 338 7.65 -14.15 -3.79
C GLU A 338 8.52 -14.58 -2.60
N VAL A 339 9.21 -13.64 -1.99
CA VAL A 339 10.04 -13.88 -0.81
C VAL A 339 9.51 -13.05 0.36
N LEU A 340 9.07 -13.76 1.40
CA LEU A 340 8.66 -13.14 2.65
C LEU A 340 9.87 -12.55 3.36
N SER A 341 9.90 -11.23 3.46
CA SER A 341 11.00 -10.49 4.08
C SER A 341 10.45 -9.45 5.04
N ARG A 342 11.31 -8.93 5.93
CA ARG A 342 10.95 -7.87 6.85
C ARG A 342 10.30 -6.69 6.10
N SER A 343 9.17 -6.20 6.58
CA SER A 343 8.45 -5.07 5.98
C SER A 343 9.25 -3.77 6.06
N ASN A 344 9.13 -2.91 5.04
CA ASN A 344 9.70 -1.56 5.06
C ASN A 344 9.20 -0.71 6.24
N TYR A 345 8.07 -1.09 6.85
CA TYR A 345 7.43 -0.38 7.97
C TYR A 345 7.71 -1.02 9.32
N ASN A 346 8.52 -2.09 9.37
CA ASN A 346 8.83 -2.75 10.63
C ASN A 346 9.62 -1.82 11.56
N ILE A 347 9.10 -1.59 12.75
CA ILE A 347 9.82 -0.96 13.87
C ILE A 347 9.86 -2.01 14.96
N GLU A 348 10.98 -2.72 15.07
CA GLU A 348 11.09 -3.90 15.91
C GLU A 348 10.91 -3.58 17.40
N HIS A 349 11.52 -2.50 17.89
CA HIS A 349 11.44 -2.10 19.29
C HIS A 349 10.97 -0.65 19.43
N ARG A 350 10.01 -0.43 20.31
CA ARG A 350 9.56 0.92 20.68
C ARG A 350 9.36 1.04 22.18
N PHE A 351 10.00 2.03 22.78
CA PHE A 351 9.82 2.44 24.16
C PHE A 351 9.14 3.79 24.23
N THR A 352 8.17 3.95 25.12
CA THR A 352 7.49 5.21 25.37
C THR A 352 7.40 5.48 26.84
N GLY A 353 7.55 6.74 27.25
CA GLY A 353 7.37 7.20 28.61
C GLY A 353 6.59 8.51 28.62
N VAL A 354 5.53 8.57 29.44
CA VAL A 354 4.75 9.78 29.69
C VAL A 354 4.70 10.04 31.19
N PHE A 355 5.15 11.21 31.58
CA PHE A 355 5.13 11.65 32.96
C PHE A 355 4.40 12.98 33.04
N ASN A 356 3.36 13.07 33.87
CA ASN A 356 2.66 14.31 34.13
C ASN A 356 2.71 14.58 35.62
N TRP A 357 3.22 15.73 35.99
CA TRP A 357 3.26 16.14 37.39
C TRP A 357 2.49 17.43 37.57
N THR A 358 1.45 17.38 38.41
CA THR A 358 0.55 18.50 38.66
C THR A 358 0.69 18.96 40.13
N ARG A 359 0.92 20.26 40.30
CA ARG A 359 1.05 20.93 41.61
C ARG A 359 0.43 22.31 41.59
N ASN A 360 -0.05 22.75 42.73
CA ASN A 360 -0.56 24.10 42.91
C ASN A 360 0.54 24.96 43.56
N TYR A 361 1.31 25.67 42.75
CA TYR A 361 2.36 26.57 43.24
C TYR A 361 1.84 27.99 43.49
N PHE A 362 0.72 28.34 42.89
CA PHE A 362 0.15 29.71 42.96
C PHE A 362 -1.31 29.64 43.47
N GLY A 363 -1.46 29.36 44.77
CA GLY A 363 -2.76 29.18 45.42
C GLY A 363 -3.53 27.99 44.86
N ASP A 364 -4.77 28.21 44.39
CA ASP A 364 -5.63 27.16 43.82
C ASP A 364 -5.34 26.88 42.33
N TYR A 365 -4.35 27.58 41.76
CA TYR A 365 -4.02 27.45 40.33
C TYR A 365 -2.98 26.34 40.11
N SER A 366 -3.32 25.39 39.24
CA SER A 366 -2.45 24.26 38.96
C SER A 366 -1.35 24.57 37.94
N THR A 367 -0.15 24.09 38.25
CA THR A 367 0.96 23.99 37.27
C THR A 367 1.14 22.53 36.92
N ARG A 368 1.16 22.23 35.60
CA ARG A 368 1.39 20.87 35.09
C ARG A 368 2.69 20.84 34.29
N PHE A 369 3.57 19.94 34.68
CA PHE A 369 4.77 19.56 33.94
C PHE A 369 4.49 18.25 33.21
N SER A 370 4.74 18.22 31.93
CA SER A 370 4.55 17.01 31.11
C SER A 370 5.85 16.69 30.40
N LEU A 371 6.29 15.44 30.50
CA LEU A 371 7.41 14.89 29.75
C LEU A 371 6.90 13.72 28.93
N PHE A 372 7.14 13.76 27.62
CA PHE A 372 7.00 12.62 26.74
C PHE A 372 8.38 12.21 26.24
N ALA A 373 8.72 10.94 26.33
CA ALA A 373 9.95 10.38 25.81
C ALA A 373 9.66 9.15 24.94
N GLN A 374 10.34 9.02 23.83
CA GLN A 374 10.24 7.87 22.95
C GLN A 374 11.61 7.47 22.43
N ALA A 375 11.86 6.17 22.36
CA ALA A 375 12.97 5.58 21.62
C ALA A 375 12.46 4.41 20.79
N SER A 376 12.89 4.31 19.54
CA SER A 376 12.55 3.18 18.67
C SER A 376 13.77 2.72 17.87
N SER A 377 13.80 1.43 17.53
CA SER A 377 14.71 0.93 16.51
C SER A 377 14.50 1.70 15.21
N GLY A 378 15.53 1.75 14.37
CA GLY A 378 15.42 2.30 13.03
C GLY A 378 14.54 1.43 12.15
N ILE A 379 14.10 2.00 11.03
CA ILE A 379 13.45 1.23 9.97
C ILE A 379 14.48 0.35 9.27
N PRO A 380 14.13 -0.85 8.84
CA PRO A 380 15.04 -1.72 8.11
C PRO A 380 15.33 -1.18 6.71
N TYR A 381 16.48 -1.57 6.15
CA TYR A 381 16.87 -1.23 4.79
C TYR A 381 17.61 -2.39 4.12
N SER A 382 17.71 -2.32 2.79
CA SER A 382 18.35 -3.32 1.95
C SER A 382 19.68 -2.80 1.40
N LEU A 383 20.63 -3.71 1.19
CA LEU A 383 21.83 -3.42 0.41
C LEU A 383 21.57 -3.76 -1.06
N THR A 384 21.72 -2.76 -1.91
CA THR A 384 21.42 -2.87 -3.34
C THR A 384 22.63 -2.57 -4.20
N LEU A 385 22.61 -3.09 -5.42
CA LEU A 385 23.62 -2.76 -6.43
C LEU A 385 23.41 -1.32 -6.90
N SER A 386 24.50 -0.57 -7.06
CA SER A 386 24.48 0.77 -7.63
C SER A 386 24.74 0.76 -9.14
N GLY A 387 24.10 1.69 -9.86
CA GLY A 387 24.33 1.89 -11.29
C GLY A 387 23.94 0.70 -12.17
N ALA A 388 24.69 0.46 -13.25
CA ALA A 388 24.37 -0.53 -14.28
C ALA A 388 24.41 -2.02 -13.82
N GLY A 389 24.71 -2.29 -12.55
CA GLY A 389 24.84 -3.66 -12.03
C GLY A 389 23.51 -4.45 -11.97
N CYS A 390 22.37 -3.75 -11.98
CA CYS A 390 21.04 -4.33 -11.94
C CYS A 390 20.35 -4.39 -13.32
N THR A 391 21.08 -4.06 -14.39
CA THR A 391 20.50 -3.90 -15.73
C THR A 391 20.56 -5.17 -16.57
N ILE A 392 20.26 -5.01 -17.82
CA ILE A 392 20.25 -5.88 -18.99
C ILE A 392 20.94 -7.25 -18.81
N GLY A 393 21.99 -7.34 -17.99
CA GLY A 393 22.71 -8.59 -17.76
C GLY A 393 22.04 -9.56 -16.80
N ARG A 394 21.08 -9.11 -15.95
CA ARG A 394 20.42 -10.00 -14.97
C ARG A 394 19.03 -10.44 -15.40
N TYR A 395 18.29 -9.62 -16.16
CA TYR A 395 16.88 -9.90 -16.44
C TYR A 395 16.56 -10.08 -17.93
N GLY A 396 17.56 -9.96 -18.83
CA GLY A 396 17.36 -10.11 -20.29
C GLY A 396 16.56 -8.98 -20.94
N PHE A 397 15.83 -8.20 -20.17
CA PHE A 397 15.09 -7.02 -20.61
C PHE A 397 15.50 -5.81 -19.77
N THR A 398 15.39 -4.61 -20.34
CA THR A 398 15.53 -3.36 -19.58
C THR A 398 14.21 -3.10 -18.84
N PRO A 399 14.10 -3.46 -17.56
CA PRO A 399 13.11 -2.77 -16.75
C PRO A 399 13.55 -1.32 -16.75
N TYR A 400 12.70 -0.40 -17.10
CA TYR A 400 12.96 1.03 -17.17
C TYR A 400 14.21 1.48 -16.43
N LEU A 401 15.15 2.14 -17.12
CA LEU A 401 16.49 2.54 -16.63
C LEU A 401 16.48 3.34 -15.30
N ASP A 402 15.31 3.78 -14.85
CA ASP A 402 15.13 4.62 -13.68
C ASP A 402 15.14 3.83 -12.34
N PHE A 403 15.14 2.47 -12.35
CA PHE A 403 15.02 1.63 -11.16
C PHE A 403 16.22 0.72 -10.92
N ILE A 404 17.39 1.15 -11.34
CA ILE A 404 18.69 0.45 -11.25
C ILE A 404 19.09 0.18 -9.77
N GLU A 405 18.48 0.87 -8.81
CA GLU A 405 18.85 0.83 -7.40
C GLU A 405 18.09 -0.22 -6.57
N ASN A 406 17.15 -0.95 -7.17
CA ASN A 406 16.27 -1.87 -6.43
C ASN A 406 16.75 -3.33 -6.40
N CYS A 407 17.84 -3.66 -7.09
CA CYS A 407 18.37 -5.02 -7.10
C CYS A 407 19.18 -5.34 -5.86
N LEU A 408 18.78 -6.37 -5.14
CA LEU A 408 19.54 -6.91 -4.02
C LEU A 408 20.91 -7.44 -4.48
N ILE A 409 21.91 -7.27 -3.64
CA ILE A 409 23.23 -7.89 -3.84
C ILE A 409 23.11 -9.41 -3.74
N GLU A 410 22.37 -9.88 -2.73
CA GLU A 410 22.18 -11.31 -2.44
C GLU A 410 20.69 -11.63 -2.33
N PRO A 411 20.25 -12.84 -2.76
CA PRO A 411 18.86 -13.27 -2.63
C PRO A 411 18.43 -13.34 -1.16
N GLY A 412 17.18 -12.99 -0.88
CA GLY A 412 16.58 -13.09 0.45
C GLY A 412 17.06 -12.03 1.47
N THR A 413 17.87 -11.05 1.05
CA THR A 413 18.41 -10.02 1.97
C THR A 413 17.63 -8.70 1.97
N ARG A 414 16.39 -8.72 1.48
CA ARG A 414 15.52 -7.53 1.55
C ARG A 414 15.29 -7.13 3.00
N ASN A 415 15.63 -5.86 3.32
CA ASN A 415 15.48 -5.29 4.66
C ASN A 415 16.23 -6.08 5.76
N SER A 416 17.40 -6.65 5.42
CA SER A 416 18.23 -7.37 6.38
C SER A 416 18.99 -6.47 7.35
N GLU A 417 19.21 -5.21 6.96
CA GLU A 417 19.95 -4.26 7.74
C GLU A 417 19.05 -3.38 8.61
N ASP A 418 19.59 -2.88 9.73
CA ASP A 418 18.86 -2.03 10.67
C ASP A 418 19.33 -0.59 10.61
N GLY A 419 18.38 0.33 10.48
CA GLY A 419 18.64 1.76 10.62
C GLY A 419 18.99 2.16 12.05
N SER A 420 19.52 3.37 12.22
CA SER A 420 19.88 3.91 13.53
C SER A 420 18.66 4.14 14.42
N TRP A 421 18.85 3.93 15.72
CA TRP A 421 17.82 4.23 16.70
C TRP A 421 17.41 5.70 16.66
N TRP A 422 16.10 5.93 16.67
CA TRP A 422 15.50 7.25 16.78
C TRP A 422 15.06 7.53 18.22
N ARG A 423 15.30 8.76 18.71
CA ARG A 423 14.95 9.16 20.07
C ARG A 423 14.35 10.56 20.06
N LYS A 424 13.31 10.74 20.88
CA LYS A 424 12.64 12.03 21.04
C LYS A 424 12.26 12.25 22.50
N ALA A 425 12.37 13.49 22.96
CA ALA A 425 11.83 13.94 24.24
C ALA A 425 11.17 15.30 24.06
N ASP A 426 9.93 15.43 24.50
CA ASP A 426 9.16 16.66 24.49
C ASP A 426 8.82 17.03 25.93
N PHE A 427 9.11 18.27 26.32
CA PHE A 427 8.78 18.82 27.62
C PHE A 427 7.80 19.97 27.48
N ARG A 428 6.75 19.97 28.31
CA ARG A 428 5.74 21.02 28.34
C ARG A 428 5.47 21.46 29.78
N VAL A 429 5.35 22.76 30.00
CA VAL A 429 4.83 23.36 31.23
C VAL A 429 3.53 24.09 30.89
N SER A 430 2.50 23.84 31.70
CA SER A 430 1.21 24.53 31.57
C SER A 430 0.81 25.11 32.91
N GLN A 431 0.42 26.37 32.94
CA GLN A 431 0.00 27.08 34.15
C GLN A 431 -1.46 27.55 34.01
N GLN A 432 -2.28 27.20 34.99
CA GLN A 432 -3.63 27.77 35.08
C GLN A 432 -3.51 29.22 35.57
N LEU A 433 -4.16 30.15 34.86
CA LEU A 433 -4.19 31.56 35.22
C LEU A 433 -5.54 31.97 35.83
N PRO A 434 -5.56 32.98 36.70
CA PRO A 434 -6.77 33.47 37.34
C PRO A 434 -7.57 34.37 36.42
N TYR A 435 -7.97 33.89 35.25
CA TYR A 435 -8.82 34.64 34.33
C TYR A 435 -10.20 34.00 34.28
N ASN A 436 -11.20 34.68 34.91
CA ASN A 436 -12.61 34.29 34.96
C ASN A 436 -12.86 32.81 35.21
N GLY A 437 -11.98 32.13 35.97
CA GLY A 437 -12.07 30.72 36.32
C GLY A 437 -11.91 29.74 35.16
N ARG A 438 -11.48 30.17 33.96
CA ARG A 438 -11.42 29.32 32.76
C ARG A 438 -10.26 29.73 31.85
N GLY A 439 -9.06 29.30 32.13
CA GLY A 439 -7.94 29.53 31.21
C GLY A 439 -6.72 28.68 31.54
N PHE A 440 -6.16 28.01 30.54
CA PHE A 440 -4.85 27.37 30.59
C PHE A 440 -3.97 28.04 29.54
N ILE A 441 -2.73 28.34 29.88
CA ILE A 441 -1.68 28.69 28.93
C ILE A 441 -0.67 27.54 28.89
#